data_26e43e1ee2c9d4a8a5aadf3b3b90b2b0
#
_entry.id   26e43e1ee2c9d4a8a5aadf3b3b90b2b0
#
_cell.length_a   1.000
_cell.length_b   1.000
_cell.length_c   1.000
_cell.angle_alpha   90.00
_cell.angle_beta   90.00
_cell.angle_gamma   90.00
#
_symmetry.space_group_name_H-M   'P 1'
#
loop_
_entity.id
_entity.type
_entity.pdbx_description
1 polymer ?
#
loop_
_entity_poly.entity_id
_entity_poly.type
_entity_poly.pdbx_seq_one_letter_code
_entity_poly.pdbx_strand_id
1 'polypeptide(L)'
;MVDLTTLGDDAIAAKGLIKAHKWLILRRLSQLGILALFLAGPVFGVWIAKGNLASSLTLDILPLTDPHVLLQAVLSGVVPETTAIIGVVLVLLFYFVVGGRVYCSWVCPVNMITDLASWLRRKLGIRTTSQISRNARYWMLALTLILPLVVSGGIVWELINPVSMMFRGIVFGMGATWVVILAVFLFDLLVAKEGWCGRLCPVGAFYNLIGSRSLLRVNASNRAECNDCMECFVVCPEPQVIRPALKGGSKGISPVILSSDCTNCGRCIDICAKDVFSYGGRTVSETIRSNPEVIKKQEVHI
;
A
#
# COMPACT_ATOMS: atom_id res chain seq x y z
N MET A 1 20.28 -13.52 13.07
CA MET A 1 19.14 -13.90 12.20
C MET A 1 17.89 -13.63 13.01
N VAL A 2 16.91 -12.88 12.49
CA VAL A 2 15.68 -12.54 13.25
C VAL A 2 14.90 -13.80 13.55
N ASP A 3 14.52 -13.98 14.82
CA ASP A 3 13.60 -15.05 15.20
C ASP A 3 12.18 -14.66 14.80
N LEU A 4 11.54 -15.50 14.00
CA LEU A 4 10.19 -15.23 13.50
C LEU A 4 9.10 -15.55 14.53
N THR A 5 9.44 -16.27 15.60
CA THR A 5 8.48 -16.67 16.65
C THR A 5 8.26 -15.56 17.68
N THR A 6 9.29 -14.74 17.93
CA THR A 6 9.29 -13.61 18.90
C THR A 6 9.13 -12.26 18.21
N LEU A 7 8.74 -12.26 16.93
CA LEU A 7 8.64 -11.03 16.13
C LEU A 7 7.57 -10.08 16.70
N GLY A 8 8.01 -8.92 17.19
CA GLY A 8 7.16 -7.87 17.77
C GLY A 8 6.98 -7.93 19.28
N ASP A 9 7.50 -8.93 19.97
CA ASP A 9 7.38 -9.05 21.42
C ASP A 9 8.05 -7.86 22.13
N ASP A 10 9.22 -7.41 21.65
CA ASP A 10 9.91 -6.23 22.18
C ASP A 10 9.07 -4.95 22.01
N ALA A 11 8.37 -4.80 20.88
CA ALA A 11 7.50 -3.65 20.65
C ALA A 11 6.26 -3.69 21.56
N ILE A 12 5.68 -4.87 21.78
CA ILE A 12 4.56 -5.06 22.70
C ILE A 12 5.00 -4.77 24.15
N ALA A 13 6.17 -5.26 24.55
CA ALA A 13 6.71 -5.01 25.88
C ALA A 13 7.00 -3.51 26.12
N ALA A 14 7.53 -2.81 25.12
CA ALA A 14 7.89 -1.40 25.23
C ALA A 14 6.68 -0.45 25.14
N LYS A 15 5.69 -0.72 24.30
CA LYS A 15 4.60 0.21 23.97
C LYS A 15 3.22 -0.25 24.41
N GLY A 16 3.07 -1.53 24.78
CA GLY A 16 1.78 -2.19 24.98
C GLY A 16 1.11 -2.63 23.67
N LEU A 17 0.20 -3.59 23.77
CA LEU A 17 -0.42 -4.28 22.63
C LEU A 17 -1.10 -3.34 21.63
N ILE A 18 -1.87 -2.36 22.14
CA ILE A 18 -2.64 -1.46 21.27
C ILE A 18 -1.73 -0.53 20.47
N LYS A 19 -0.69 0.04 21.11
CA LYS A 19 0.24 0.95 20.42
C LYS A 19 1.14 0.21 19.43
N ALA A 20 1.56 -1.03 19.75
CA ALA A 20 2.35 -1.87 18.88
C ALA A 20 1.59 -2.37 17.64
N HIS A 21 0.26 -2.28 17.62
CA HIS A 21 -0.59 -2.66 16.50
C HIS A 21 -1.48 -1.51 15.98
N LYS A 22 -1.19 -0.28 16.37
CA LYS A 22 -2.02 0.89 16.07
C LYS A 22 -2.30 1.03 14.57
N TRP A 23 -1.27 1.03 13.76
CA TRP A 23 -1.39 1.23 12.30
C TRP A 23 -1.98 0.01 11.61
N LEU A 24 -1.74 -1.20 12.13
CA LEU A 24 -2.40 -2.39 11.66
C LEU A 24 -3.92 -2.30 11.88
N ILE A 25 -4.36 -1.95 13.09
CA ILE A 25 -5.78 -1.82 13.44
C ILE A 25 -6.44 -0.75 12.58
N LEU A 26 -5.84 0.43 12.47
CA LEU A 26 -6.38 1.53 11.66
C LEU A 26 -6.52 1.15 10.18
N ARG A 27 -5.54 0.44 9.60
CA ARG A 27 -5.64 -0.05 8.21
C ARG A 27 -6.80 -1.04 8.03
N ARG A 28 -6.98 -1.98 8.96
CA ARG A 28 -8.09 -2.94 8.90
C ARG A 28 -9.43 -2.25 9.06
N LEU A 29 -9.54 -1.31 9.98
CA LEU A 29 -10.75 -0.49 10.13
C LEU A 29 -11.06 0.31 8.86
N SER A 30 -10.05 0.92 8.22
CA SER A 30 -10.22 1.62 6.95
C SER A 30 -10.71 0.69 5.83
N GLN A 31 -10.03 -0.45 5.62
CA GLN A 31 -10.39 -1.41 4.58
C GLN A 31 -11.79 -2.01 4.78
N LEU A 32 -12.10 -2.44 6.01
CA LEU A 32 -13.42 -2.98 6.35
C LEU A 32 -14.51 -1.91 6.32
N GLY A 33 -14.21 -0.70 6.79
CA GLY A 33 -15.13 0.43 6.76
C GLY A 33 -15.51 0.84 5.34
N ILE A 34 -14.52 0.94 4.43
CA ILE A 34 -14.78 1.23 3.01
C ILE A 34 -15.63 0.12 2.39
N LEU A 35 -15.30 -1.15 2.65
CA LEU A 35 -16.07 -2.27 2.15
C LEU A 35 -17.51 -2.25 2.69
N ALA A 36 -17.68 -1.98 3.98
CA ALA A 36 -19.00 -1.87 4.61
C ALA A 36 -19.84 -0.72 4.04
N LEU A 37 -19.23 0.44 3.72
CA LEU A 37 -19.93 1.55 3.06
C LEU A 37 -20.51 1.15 1.70
N PHE A 38 -19.77 0.39 0.91
CA PHE A 38 -20.27 -0.11 -0.38
C PHE A 38 -21.31 -1.23 -0.22
N LEU A 39 -21.21 -2.05 0.82
CA LEU A 39 -22.16 -3.13 1.11
C LEU A 39 -23.44 -2.63 1.75
N ALA A 40 -23.43 -1.46 2.38
CA ALA A 40 -24.60 -0.91 3.06
C ALA A 40 -25.80 -0.72 2.11
N GLY A 41 -25.55 -0.32 0.85
CA GLY A 41 -26.59 -0.19 -0.16
C GLY A 41 -27.27 -1.52 -0.50
N PRO A 42 -26.54 -2.51 -1.04
CA PRO A 42 -27.10 -3.80 -1.44
C PRO A 42 -27.70 -4.61 -0.27
N VAL A 43 -27.14 -4.51 0.94
CA VAL A 43 -27.57 -5.33 2.09
C VAL A 43 -28.68 -4.66 2.91
N PHE A 44 -28.54 -3.36 3.18
CA PHE A 44 -29.44 -2.64 4.09
C PHE A 44 -30.30 -1.57 3.38
N GLY A 45 -30.17 -1.39 2.08
CA GLY A 45 -30.89 -0.34 1.33
C GLY A 45 -30.38 1.09 1.60
N VAL A 46 -29.29 1.26 2.35
CA VAL A 46 -28.74 2.58 2.70
C VAL A 46 -27.59 2.93 1.74
N TRP A 47 -27.91 3.72 0.72
CA TRP A 47 -26.98 4.07 -0.36
C TRP A 47 -26.09 5.26 0.01
N ILE A 48 -25.10 5.06 0.87
CA ILE A 48 -24.09 6.07 1.21
C ILE A 48 -23.07 6.21 0.07
N ALA A 49 -22.57 5.08 -0.44
CA ALA A 49 -21.68 5.03 -1.60
C ALA A 49 -22.33 4.19 -2.70
N LYS A 50 -22.69 4.83 -3.80
CA LYS A 50 -23.25 4.18 -4.99
C LYS A 50 -22.13 3.80 -5.95
N GLY A 51 -22.14 2.59 -6.49
CA GLY A 51 -21.11 2.10 -7.41
C GLY A 51 -20.17 1.08 -6.80
N ASN A 52 -18.89 1.15 -7.13
CA ASN A 52 -17.85 0.23 -6.67
C ASN A 52 -16.52 0.96 -6.42
N LEU A 53 -15.47 0.21 -6.08
CA LEU A 53 -14.13 0.78 -5.82
C LEU A 53 -13.46 1.40 -7.07
N ALA A 54 -13.93 1.12 -8.28
CA ALA A 54 -13.42 1.71 -9.52
C ALA A 54 -14.10 3.03 -9.87
N SER A 55 -15.42 3.15 -9.59
CA SER A 55 -16.18 4.37 -9.80
C SER A 55 -17.36 4.43 -8.82
N SER A 56 -17.43 5.48 -8.05
CA SER A 56 -18.47 5.67 -7.03
C SER A 56 -18.93 7.10 -6.93
N LEU A 57 -20.19 7.26 -6.50
CA LEU A 57 -20.79 8.53 -6.12
C LEU A 57 -21.16 8.43 -4.63
N THR A 58 -20.46 9.17 -3.80
CA THR A 58 -20.64 9.17 -2.34
C THR A 58 -21.58 10.30 -1.94
N LEU A 59 -22.66 9.98 -1.21
CA LEU A 59 -23.70 10.91 -0.76
C LEU A 59 -24.35 11.69 -1.91
N ASP A 60 -24.37 11.15 -3.13
CA ASP A 60 -24.86 11.78 -4.36
C ASP A 60 -24.17 13.12 -4.74
N ILE A 61 -23.05 13.45 -4.09
CA ILE A 61 -22.33 14.72 -4.28
C ILE A 61 -20.89 14.49 -4.71
N LEU A 62 -20.17 13.55 -4.06
CA LEU A 62 -18.74 13.36 -4.25
C LEU A 62 -18.46 12.21 -5.22
N PRO A 63 -18.12 12.50 -6.48
CA PRO A 63 -17.67 11.47 -7.40
C PRO A 63 -16.24 11.05 -7.04
N LEU A 64 -15.99 9.75 -7.01
CA LEU A 64 -14.67 9.17 -6.85
C LEU A 64 -14.47 8.13 -7.96
N THR A 65 -13.48 8.36 -8.81
CA THR A 65 -13.20 7.48 -9.96
C THR A 65 -11.73 7.10 -9.95
N ASP A 66 -11.44 5.81 -10.11
CA ASP A 66 -10.06 5.32 -10.22
C ASP A 66 -9.42 5.87 -11.51
N PRO A 67 -8.31 6.62 -11.39
CA PRO A 67 -7.62 7.19 -12.55
C PRO A 67 -7.10 6.16 -13.54
N HIS A 68 -6.71 4.96 -13.09
CA HIS A 68 -6.23 3.89 -13.95
C HIS A 68 -7.38 3.31 -14.80
N VAL A 69 -8.57 3.14 -14.21
CA VAL A 69 -9.76 2.65 -14.91
C VAL A 69 -10.27 3.69 -15.92
N LEU A 70 -10.31 4.97 -15.53
CA LEU A 70 -10.70 6.03 -16.47
C LEU A 70 -9.73 6.12 -17.65
N LEU A 71 -8.43 6.00 -17.40
CA LEU A 71 -7.42 6.01 -18.47
C LEU A 71 -7.66 4.87 -19.48
N GLN A 72 -7.98 3.67 -19.00
CA GLN A 72 -8.32 2.55 -19.87
C GLN A 72 -9.61 2.82 -20.68
N ALA A 73 -10.65 3.40 -20.04
CA ALA A 73 -11.89 3.76 -20.72
C ALA A 73 -11.63 4.76 -21.85
N VAL A 74 -10.83 5.79 -21.62
CA VAL A 74 -10.43 6.77 -22.64
C VAL A 74 -9.65 6.10 -23.78
N LEU A 75 -8.71 5.22 -23.46
CA LEU A 75 -7.93 4.48 -24.46
C LEU A 75 -8.79 3.51 -25.28
N SER A 76 -9.90 3.02 -24.74
CA SER A 76 -10.89 2.22 -25.49
C SER A 76 -11.88 3.04 -26.33
N GLY A 77 -11.71 4.38 -26.36
CA GLY A 77 -12.55 5.29 -27.16
C GLY A 77 -13.80 5.81 -26.42
N VAL A 78 -13.95 5.51 -25.14
CA VAL A 78 -15.08 6.04 -24.34
C VAL A 78 -14.79 7.48 -23.93
N VAL A 79 -15.72 8.39 -24.26
CA VAL A 79 -15.65 9.79 -23.80
C VAL A 79 -16.11 9.85 -22.33
N PRO A 80 -15.25 10.28 -21.40
CA PRO A 80 -15.62 10.33 -19.99
C PRO A 80 -16.60 11.47 -19.71
N GLU A 81 -17.54 11.22 -18.81
CA GLU A 81 -18.41 12.26 -18.26
C GLU A 81 -17.62 13.24 -17.39
N THR A 82 -18.09 14.48 -17.31
CA THR A 82 -17.46 15.54 -16.48
C THR A 82 -17.35 15.11 -15.02
N THR A 83 -18.34 14.43 -14.49
CA THR A 83 -18.36 13.86 -13.13
C THR A 83 -17.23 12.88 -12.90
N ALA A 84 -16.93 12.01 -13.86
CA ALA A 84 -15.82 11.06 -13.77
C ALA A 84 -14.46 11.78 -13.79
N ILE A 85 -14.31 12.83 -14.60
CA ILE A 85 -13.07 13.64 -14.64
C ILE A 85 -12.85 14.34 -13.29
N ILE A 86 -13.88 14.96 -12.72
CA ILE A 86 -13.81 15.58 -11.40
C ILE A 86 -13.39 14.54 -10.34
N GLY A 87 -14.00 13.35 -10.38
CA GLY A 87 -13.67 12.26 -9.48
C GLY A 87 -12.19 11.82 -9.56
N VAL A 88 -11.66 11.71 -10.78
CA VAL A 88 -10.24 11.41 -11.00
C VAL A 88 -9.33 12.49 -10.46
N VAL A 89 -9.63 13.76 -10.70
CA VAL A 89 -8.83 14.88 -10.19
C VAL A 89 -8.78 14.88 -8.67
N LEU A 90 -9.92 14.66 -8.00
CA LEU A 90 -9.99 14.55 -6.55
C LEU A 90 -9.13 13.39 -6.01
N VAL A 91 -9.24 12.22 -6.62
CA VAL A 91 -8.46 11.03 -6.24
C VAL A 91 -6.97 11.25 -6.47
N LEU A 92 -6.56 11.84 -7.59
CA LEU A 92 -5.16 12.17 -7.89
C LEU A 92 -4.58 13.15 -6.88
N LEU A 93 -5.30 14.23 -6.56
CA LEU A 93 -4.88 15.23 -5.57
C LEU A 93 -4.72 14.60 -4.18
N PHE A 94 -5.69 13.78 -3.76
CA PHE A 94 -5.61 13.09 -2.49
C PHE A 94 -4.36 12.19 -2.40
N TYR A 95 -4.13 11.32 -3.39
CA TYR A 95 -2.97 10.43 -3.37
C TYR A 95 -1.64 11.12 -3.65
N PHE A 96 -1.66 12.28 -4.31
CA PHE A 96 -0.47 13.14 -4.40
C PHE A 96 -0.04 13.65 -3.02
N VAL A 97 -0.99 13.98 -2.14
CA VAL A 97 -0.70 14.44 -0.77
C VAL A 97 -0.28 13.28 0.12
N VAL A 98 -1.10 12.23 0.24
CA VAL A 98 -0.88 11.15 1.23
C VAL A 98 0.08 10.06 0.77
N GLY A 99 0.32 9.95 -0.53
CA GLY A 99 1.16 8.91 -1.13
C GLY A 99 0.37 7.95 -2.01
N GLY A 100 0.85 7.72 -3.24
CA GLY A 100 0.11 6.93 -4.23
C GLY A 100 -0.20 5.51 -3.74
N ARG A 101 0.80 4.77 -3.28
CA ARG A 101 0.62 3.38 -2.80
C ARG A 101 -0.10 3.25 -1.46
N VAL A 102 -0.54 4.35 -0.84
CA VAL A 102 -1.48 4.32 0.30
C VAL A 102 -2.77 3.60 -0.08
N TYR A 103 -3.26 3.76 -1.33
CA TYR A 103 -4.36 2.97 -1.86
C TYR A 103 -4.18 1.46 -1.58
N CYS A 104 -3.00 0.92 -1.89
CA CYS A 104 -2.72 -0.52 -1.75
C CYS A 104 -2.80 -1.01 -0.30
N SER A 105 -2.44 -0.18 0.69
CA SER A 105 -2.36 -0.60 2.10
C SER A 105 -3.56 -0.20 2.94
N TRP A 106 -4.34 0.81 2.53
CA TRP A 106 -5.43 1.38 3.36
C TRP A 106 -6.82 1.21 2.75
N VAL A 107 -6.91 1.05 1.42
CA VAL A 107 -8.19 0.97 0.69
C VAL A 107 -8.40 -0.42 0.11
N CYS A 108 -7.39 -0.96 -0.57
CA CYS A 108 -7.50 -2.20 -1.33
C CYS A 108 -7.76 -3.41 -0.41
N PRO A 109 -8.90 -4.14 -0.56
CA PRO A 109 -9.21 -5.29 0.26
C PRO A 109 -8.32 -6.50 -0.02
N VAL A 110 -7.74 -6.62 -1.21
CA VAL A 110 -6.79 -7.69 -1.57
C VAL A 110 -5.55 -7.65 -0.69
N ASN A 111 -5.17 -6.48 -0.16
CA ASN A 111 -4.08 -6.38 0.79
C ASN A 111 -4.31 -7.20 2.08
N MET A 112 -5.55 -7.42 2.48
CA MET A 112 -5.85 -8.28 3.64
C MET A 112 -5.45 -9.73 3.36
N ILE A 113 -5.69 -10.19 2.13
CA ILE A 113 -5.36 -11.55 1.67
C ILE A 113 -3.84 -11.74 1.58
N THR A 114 -3.14 -10.77 0.97
CA THR A 114 -1.67 -10.82 0.84
C THR A 114 -0.97 -10.68 2.20
N ASP A 115 -1.53 -9.90 3.13
CA ASP A 115 -1.04 -9.80 4.51
C ASP A 115 -1.22 -11.12 5.28
N LEU A 116 -2.37 -11.78 5.11
CA LEU A 116 -2.63 -13.10 5.69
C LEU A 116 -1.64 -14.14 5.15
N ALA A 117 -1.40 -14.15 3.84
CA ALA A 117 -0.40 -15.01 3.22
C ALA A 117 1.00 -14.76 3.79
N SER A 118 1.39 -13.48 3.91
CA SER A 118 2.70 -13.09 4.48
C SER A 118 2.83 -13.45 5.96
N TRP A 119 1.75 -13.34 6.74
CA TRP A 119 1.73 -13.78 8.13
C TRP A 119 1.89 -15.30 8.24
N LEU A 120 1.14 -16.05 7.41
CA LEU A 120 1.21 -17.52 7.40
C LEU A 120 2.59 -18.00 6.94
N ARG A 121 3.21 -17.36 5.93
CA ARG A 121 4.60 -17.64 5.54
C ARG A 121 5.57 -17.53 6.71
N ARG A 122 5.46 -16.48 7.52
CA ARG A 122 6.31 -16.30 8.71
C ARG A 122 6.08 -17.41 9.73
N LYS A 123 4.81 -17.75 10.00
CA LYS A 123 4.44 -18.85 10.90
C LYS A 123 4.97 -20.22 10.43
N LEU A 124 4.92 -20.47 9.13
CA LEU A 124 5.43 -21.72 8.51
C LEU A 124 6.95 -21.70 8.29
N GLY A 125 7.65 -20.59 8.63
CA GLY A 125 9.09 -20.48 8.45
C GLY A 125 9.55 -20.46 6.99
N ILE A 126 8.66 -20.18 6.02
CA ILE A 126 8.97 -20.15 4.59
C ILE A 126 9.82 -18.90 4.30
N ARG A 127 11.11 -19.08 4.11
CA ARG A 127 12.07 -17.99 3.81
C ARG A 127 12.38 -17.86 2.33
N THR A 128 12.16 -18.91 1.54
CA THR A 128 12.41 -18.92 0.09
C THR A 128 11.43 -17.97 -0.60
N THR A 129 11.93 -17.13 -1.49
CA THR A 129 11.12 -16.20 -2.28
C THR A 129 11.65 -16.19 -3.69
N SER A 130 10.78 -16.44 -4.67
CA SER A 130 11.13 -16.33 -6.08
C SER A 130 11.48 -14.88 -6.43
N GLN A 131 12.56 -14.70 -7.17
CA GLN A 131 13.05 -13.38 -7.55
C GLN A 131 12.35 -12.87 -8.82
N ILE A 132 11.11 -12.41 -8.64
CA ILE A 132 10.41 -11.73 -9.72
C ILE A 132 10.88 -10.26 -9.75
N SER A 133 11.25 -9.79 -10.95
CA SER A 133 11.69 -8.40 -11.13
C SER A 133 10.57 -7.40 -10.73
N ARG A 134 10.93 -6.31 -10.06
CA ARG A 134 10.00 -5.21 -9.75
C ARG A 134 9.48 -4.51 -11.00
N ASN A 135 10.24 -4.59 -12.10
CA ASN A 135 9.83 -4.00 -13.36
C ASN A 135 8.65 -4.77 -14.00
N ALA A 136 8.39 -6.02 -13.59
CA ALA A 136 7.27 -6.80 -14.11
C ALA A 136 5.92 -6.07 -13.96
N ARG A 137 5.69 -5.36 -12.84
CA ARG A 137 4.47 -4.57 -12.63
C ARG A 137 4.29 -3.44 -13.65
N TYR A 138 5.38 -2.84 -14.14
CA TYR A 138 5.31 -1.78 -15.17
C TYR A 138 5.03 -2.37 -16.54
N TRP A 139 5.52 -3.58 -16.84
CA TRP A 139 5.13 -4.33 -18.02
C TRP A 139 3.65 -4.71 -17.98
N MET A 140 3.15 -5.15 -16.81
CA MET A 140 1.73 -5.39 -16.61
C MET A 140 0.91 -4.11 -16.75
N LEU A 141 1.38 -2.99 -16.22
CA LEU A 141 0.73 -1.69 -16.42
C LEU A 141 0.68 -1.31 -17.90
N ALA A 142 1.80 -1.42 -18.62
CA ALA A 142 1.84 -1.14 -20.06
C ALA A 142 0.86 -2.05 -20.82
N LEU A 143 0.81 -3.34 -20.49
CA LEU A 143 -0.12 -4.29 -21.10
C LEU A 143 -1.57 -3.89 -20.87
N THR A 144 -1.95 -3.50 -19.63
CA THR A 144 -3.33 -3.08 -19.33
C THR A 144 -3.74 -1.76 -20.00
N LEU A 145 -2.78 -0.93 -20.41
CA LEU A 145 -3.03 0.31 -21.14
C LEU A 145 -3.03 0.11 -22.67
N ILE A 146 -2.25 -0.84 -23.18
CA ILE A 146 -2.19 -1.13 -24.63
C ILE A 146 -3.37 -1.99 -25.04
N LEU A 147 -3.78 -2.95 -24.22
CA LEU A 147 -4.83 -3.90 -24.58
C LEU A 147 -6.18 -3.25 -24.93
N PRO A 148 -6.66 -2.18 -24.23
CA PRO A 148 -7.87 -1.45 -24.63
C PRO A 148 -7.81 -0.78 -26.02
N LEU A 149 -6.60 -0.45 -26.50
CA LEU A 149 -6.41 0.10 -27.84
C LEU A 149 -6.61 -0.94 -28.94
N VAL A 150 -6.32 -2.21 -28.64
CA VAL A 150 -6.42 -3.34 -29.60
C VAL A 150 -7.79 -3.98 -29.55
N VAL A 151 -8.34 -4.13 -28.33
CA VAL A 151 -9.66 -4.72 -28.10
C VAL A 151 -10.67 -3.57 -27.94
N SER A 152 -11.23 -3.12 -29.06
CA SER A 152 -12.23 -2.04 -29.04
C SER A 152 -13.40 -2.38 -28.13
N GLY A 153 -13.68 -1.51 -27.14
CA GLY A 153 -14.87 -1.57 -26.30
C GLY A 153 -14.73 -2.26 -24.95
N GLY A 154 -13.51 -2.62 -24.47
CA GLY A 154 -13.37 -3.33 -23.20
C GLY A 154 -12.34 -2.74 -22.24
N ILE A 155 -12.74 -2.49 -20.98
CA ILE A 155 -11.82 -2.28 -19.85
C ILE A 155 -11.33 -3.66 -19.41
N VAL A 156 -10.33 -4.20 -20.12
CA VAL A 156 -9.90 -5.61 -19.97
C VAL A 156 -9.40 -5.92 -18.57
N TRP A 157 -8.75 -4.94 -17.91
CA TRP A 157 -8.27 -5.16 -16.53
C TRP A 157 -9.41 -5.43 -15.54
N GLU A 158 -10.55 -4.76 -15.68
CA GLU A 158 -11.70 -4.95 -14.77
C GLU A 158 -12.28 -6.38 -14.80
N LEU A 159 -12.05 -7.12 -15.88
CA LEU A 159 -12.49 -8.52 -15.99
C LEU A 159 -11.64 -9.46 -15.09
N ILE A 160 -10.37 -9.14 -14.86
CA ILE A 160 -9.42 -9.95 -14.12
C ILE A 160 -8.92 -9.27 -12.83
N ASN A 161 -9.39 -8.06 -12.56
CA ASN A 161 -9.00 -7.28 -11.38
C ASN A 161 -9.49 -7.97 -10.10
N PRO A 162 -8.58 -8.47 -9.22
CA PRO A 162 -9.00 -9.17 -8.00
C PRO A 162 -9.83 -8.32 -7.06
N VAL A 163 -9.65 -6.98 -7.09
CA VAL A 163 -10.43 -6.04 -6.27
C VAL A 163 -11.89 -6.04 -6.71
N SER A 164 -12.13 -5.85 -8.01
CA SER A 164 -13.48 -5.84 -8.59
C SER A 164 -14.13 -7.22 -8.51
N MET A 165 -13.36 -8.28 -8.74
CA MET A 165 -13.83 -9.66 -8.58
C MET A 165 -14.24 -9.94 -7.13
N MET A 166 -13.42 -9.58 -6.15
CA MET A 166 -13.75 -9.76 -4.74
C MET A 166 -15.02 -8.99 -4.36
N PHE A 167 -15.14 -7.73 -4.80
CA PHE A 167 -16.33 -6.93 -4.55
C PHE A 167 -17.59 -7.57 -5.16
N ARG A 168 -17.55 -7.97 -6.44
CA ARG A 168 -18.65 -8.67 -7.11
C ARG A 168 -18.99 -10.00 -6.45
N GLY A 169 -17.98 -10.74 -6.01
CA GLY A 169 -18.17 -12.01 -5.29
C GLY A 169 -18.90 -11.83 -3.96
N ILE A 170 -18.64 -10.74 -3.23
CA ILE A 170 -19.31 -10.46 -1.96
C ILE A 170 -20.75 -9.95 -2.20
N VAL A 171 -20.98 -9.09 -3.21
CA VAL A 171 -22.29 -8.47 -3.46
C VAL A 171 -23.26 -9.44 -4.14
N PHE A 172 -22.78 -10.19 -5.15
CA PHE A 172 -23.63 -11.02 -6.02
C PHE A 172 -23.49 -12.53 -5.79
N GLY A 173 -22.67 -12.93 -4.84
CA GLY A 173 -22.40 -14.33 -4.52
C GLY A 173 -21.06 -14.84 -5.07
N MET A 174 -20.70 -16.02 -4.60
CA MET A 174 -19.34 -16.55 -4.61
C MET A 174 -19.03 -17.43 -5.83
N GLY A 175 -19.21 -16.95 -7.02
CA GLY A 175 -18.84 -17.70 -8.24
C GLY A 175 -17.32 -17.96 -8.39
N ALA A 176 -16.82 -18.01 -9.61
CA ALA A 176 -15.40 -18.24 -9.95
C ALA A 176 -14.42 -17.18 -9.38
N THR A 177 -14.93 -16.10 -8.77
CA THR A 177 -14.12 -15.04 -8.14
C THR A 177 -13.23 -15.55 -7.02
N TRP A 178 -13.65 -16.55 -6.26
CA TRP A 178 -12.83 -17.16 -5.20
C TRP A 178 -11.59 -17.86 -5.72
N VAL A 179 -11.65 -18.40 -6.93
CA VAL A 179 -10.47 -19.04 -7.55
C VAL A 179 -9.36 -18.02 -7.74
N VAL A 180 -9.69 -16.80 -8.18
CA VAL A 180 -8.70 -15.73 -8.36
C VAL A 180 -8.12 -15.26 -7.01
N ILE A 181 -8.97 -15.09 -6.00
CA ILE A 181 -8.52 -14.72 -4.66
C ILE A 181 -7.63 -15.81 -4.05
N LEU A 182 -8.01 -17.08 -4.20
CA LEU A 182 -7.21 -18.22 -3.76
C LEU A 182 -5.87 -18.28 -4.52
N ALA A 183 -5.88 -18.04 -5.84
CA ALA A 183 -4.66 -18.02 -6.65
C ALA A 183 -3.70 -16.91 -6.18
N VAL A 184 -4.19 -15.70 -5.90
CA VAL A 184 -3.39 -14.59 -5.32
C VAL A 184 -2.84 -14.98 -3.95
N PHE A 185 -3.66 -15.59 -3.09
CA PHE A 185 -3.24 -16.04 -1.77
C PHE A 185 -2.13 -17.10 -1.86
N LEU A 186 -2.33 -18.14 -2.68
CA LEU A 186 -1.35 -19.22 -2.86
C LEU A 186 -0.07 -18.72 -3.53
N PHE A 187 -0.18 -17.79 -4.49
CA PHE A 187 0.98 -17.17 -5.11
C PHE A 187 1.84 -16.43 -4.09
N ASP A 188 1.22 -15.61 -3.23
CA ASP A 188 1.93 -14.87 -2.18
C ASP A 188 2.43 -15.80 -1.06
N LEU A 189 1.73 -16.89 -0.78
CA LEU A 189 2.12 -17.88 0.24
C LEU A 189 3.30 -18.73 -0.24
N LEU A 190 3.27 -19.25 -1.45
CA LEU A 190 4.20 -20.30 -1.91
C LEU A 190 5.32 -19.77 -2.80
N VAL A 191 5.03 -18.80 -3.67
CA VAL A 191 5.97 -18.36 -4.72
C VAL A 191 6.77 -17.13 -4.29
N ALA A 192 6.12 -16.00 -3.99
CA ALA A 192 6.81 -14.76 -3.71
C ALA A 192 6.14 -13.96 -2.60
N LYS A 193 6.91 -13.58 -1.56
CA LYS A 193 6.40 -12.73 -0.49
C LYS A 193 5.85 -11.42 -1.07
N GLU A 194 4.54 -11.17 -0.86
CA GLU A 194 3.83 -10.00 -1.38
C GLU A 194 4.06 -9.76 -2.88
N GLY A 195 4.20 -10.86 -3.63
CA GLY A 195 4.54 -10.85 -5.04
C GLY A 195 3.44 -10.25 -5.91
N TRP A 196 2.17 -10.47 -5.56
CA TRP A 196 1.05 -9.87 -6.28
C TRP A 196 1.11 -8.34 -6.22
N CYS A 197 1.02 -7.77 -5.01
CA CYS A 197 0.98 -6.32 -4.82
C CYS A 197 2.29 -5.61 -5.18
N GLY A 198 3.42 -6.26 -4.93
CA GLY A 198 4.75 -5.67 -5.15
C GLY A 198 5.30 -5.84 -6.56
N ARG A 199 4.86 -6.88 -7.32
CA ARG A 199 5.52 -7.30 -8.57
C ARG A 199 4.61 -7.41 -9.78
N LEU A 200 3.31 -7.72 -9.60
CA LEU A 200 2.41 -8.02 -10.71
C LEU A 200 1.28 -7.01 -10.86
N CYS A 201 0.77 -6.41 -9.77
CA CYS A 201 -0.39 -5.55 -9.80
C CYS A 201 -0.13 -4.24 -10.60
N PRO A 202 -0.82 -4.00 -11.73
CA PRO A 202 -0.65 -2.79 -12.53
C PRO A 202 -1.17 -1.54 -11.81
N VAL A 203 -2.24 -1.66 -11.02
CA VAL A 203 -2.76 -0.56 -10.20
C VAL A 203 -1.69 -0.11 -9.19
N GLY A 204 -0.97 -1.06 -8.57
CA GLY A 204 0.16 -0.77 -7.69
C GLY A 204 1.31 -0.03 -8.39
N ALA A 205 1.56 -0.33 -9.68
CA ALA A 205 2.54 0.38 -10.50
C ALA A 205 2.06 1.80 -10.83
N PHE A 206 0.80 1.95 -11.21
CA PHE A 206 0.19 3.24 -11.52
C PHE A 206 0.25 4.20 -10.32
N TYR A 207 -0.21 3.77 -9.16
CA TYR A 207 -0.14 4.58 -7.94
C TYR A 207 1.30 4.81 -7.45
N ASN A 208 2.25 3.94 -7.78
CA ASN A 208 3.68 4.18 -7.53
C ASN A 208 4.18 5.41 -8.28
N LEU A 209 3.80 5.58 -9.54
CA LEU A 209 4.18 6.74 -10.36
C LEU A 209 3.62 8.04 -9.76
N ILE A 210 2.34 8.07 -9.38
CA ILE A 210 1.70 9.22 -8.74
C ILE A 210 2.39 9.56 -7.41
N GLY A 211 2.68 8.54 -6.59
CA GLY A 211 3.26 8.70 -5.26
C GLY A 211 4.72 9.12 -5.24
N SER A 212 5.40 9.28 -6.38
CA SER A 212 6.83 9.61 -6.45
C SER A 212 7.17 10.95 -5.77
N ARG A 213 6.26 11.91 -5.79
CA ARG A 213 6.40 13.25 -5.22
C ARG A 213 5.48 13.53 -4.02
N SER A 214 4.87 12.51 -3.42
CA SER A 214 3.93 12.71 -2.31
C SER A 214 4.55 13.42 -1.11
N LEU A 215 3.71 14.16 -0.38
CA LEU A 215 4.11 15.02 0.73
C LEU A 215 4.25 14.23 2.03
N LEU A 216 3.31 13.32 2.33
CA LEU A 216 3.35 12.49 3.52
C LEU A 216 4.29 11.30 3.32
N ARG A 217 5.24 11.12 4.25
CA ARG A 217 6.26 10.06 4.20
C ARG A 217 6.49 9.45 5.58
N VAL A 218 7.02 8.24 5.59
CA VAL A 218 7.59 7.66 6.80
C VAL A 218 9.03 8.14 6.95
N ASN A 219 9.39 8.59 8.14
CA ASN A 219 10.70 9.11 8.50
C ASN A 219 11.34 8.24 9.57
N ALA A 220 12.63 7.94 9.43
CA ALA A 220 13.46 7.33 10.48
C ALA A 220 14.14 8.46 11.29
N SER A 221 13.33 9.36 11.90
CA SER A 221 13.81 10.55 12.61
C SER A 221 14.74 10.23 13.76
N ASN A 222 14.47 9.12 14.48
CA ASN A 222 15.25 8.67 15.62
C ASN A 222 16.19 7.50 15.26
N ARG A 223 16.80 7.54 14.05
CA ARG A 223 17.65 6.43 13.59
C ARG A 223 18.88 6.16 14.49
N ALA A 224 19.28 7.13 15.31
CA ALA A 224 20.36 6.96 16.30
C ALA A 224 20.01 5.94 17.39
N GLU A 225 18.71 5.81 17.73
CA GLU A 225 18.22 4.85 18.74
C GLU A 225 18.06 3.41 18.20
N CYS A 226 18.41 3.18 16.93
CA CYS A 226 18.24 1.88 16.29
C CYS A 226 19.23 0.85 16.88
N ASN A 227 18.69 -0.24 17.44
CA ASN A 227 19.44 -1.36 17.98
C ASN A 227 19.72 -2.50 16.98
N ASP A 228 19.45 -2.28 15.70
CA ASP A 228 19.69 -3.24 14.62
C ASP A 228 18.96 -4.59 14.72
N CYS A 229 17.82 -4.65 15.40
CA CYS A 229 17.01 -5.87 15.49
C CYS A 229 16.50 -6.39 14.15
N MET A 230 16.45 -5.54 13.10
CA MET A 230 16.04 -5.87 11.72
C MET A 230 14.58 -6.31 11.57
N GLU A 231 13.74 -6.24 12.57
CA GLU A 231 12.33 -6.64 12.51
C GLU A 231 11.52 -5.82 11.52
N CYS A 232 11.81 -4.50 11.42
CA CYS A 232 11.18 -3.61 10.46
C CYS A 232 11.36 -4.07 8.99
N PHE A 233 12.49 -4.70 8.67
CA PHE A 233 12.73 -5.29 7.34
C PHE A 233 11.90 -6.56 7.12
N VAL A 234 11.69 -7.35 8.16
CA VAL A 234 10.91 -8.60 8.08
C VAL A 234 9.44 -8.32 7.81
N VAL A 235 8.86 -7.29 8.45
CA VAL A 235 7.43 -6.97 8.28
C VAL A 235 7.14 -6.09 7.07
N CYS A 236 8.16 -5.43 6.51
CA CYS A 236 7.97 -4.55 5.37
C CYS A 236 7.70 -5.34 4.08
N PRO A 237 6.67 -4.94 3.29
CA PRO A 237 6.44 -5.51 1.96
C PRO A 237 7.57 -5.20 0.97
N GLU A 238 8.21 -4.04 1.15
CA GLU A 238 9.28 -3.54 0.27
C GLU A 238 10.51 -3.14 1.12
N PRO A 239 11.24 -4.10 1.70
CA PRO A 239 12.27 -3.82 2.71
C PRO A 239 13.42 -2.95 2.21
N GLN A 240 13.67 -2.90 0.88
CA GLN A 240 14.72 -2.05 0.30
C GLN A 240 14.50 -0.56 0.51
N VAL A 241 13.24 -0.11 0.74
CA VAL A 241 12.95 1.32 0.93
C VAL A 241 13.42 1.83 2.30
N ILE A 242 13.55 0.93 3.28
CA ILE A 242 13.97 1.26 4.65
C ILE A 242 15.46 1.54 4.72
N ARG A 243 16.27 0.75 4.01
CA ARG A 243 17.73 0.76 4.16
C ARG A 243 18.38 2.13 3.97
N PRO A 244 18.04 2.92 2.93
CA PRO A 244 18.64 4.25 2.75
C PRO A 244 18.32 5.21 3.90
N ALA A 245 17.06 5.25 4.34
CA ALA A 245 16.61 6.15 5.40
C ALA A 245 17.18 5.78 6.77
N LEU A 246 17.26 4.48 7.08
CA LEU A 246 17.71 3.98 8.38
C LEU A 246 19.25 3.96 8.50
N LYS A 247 19.94 3.43 7.48
CA LYS A 247 21.38 3.16 7.52
C LYS A 247 22.22 4.17 6.70
N GLY A 248 21.60 5.12 6.04
CA GLY A 248 22.29 6.09 5.19
C GLY A 248 22.82 7.33 5.91
N GLY A 249 22.78 7.37 7.24
CA GLY A 249 23.21 8.53 8.04
C GLY A 249 24.65 8.94 7.79
N SER A 250 25.58 7.99 7.83
CA SER A 250 27.01 8.21 7.57
C SER A 250 27.31 8.74 6.16
N LYS A 251 26.41 8.52 5.19
CA LYS A 251 26.49 9.00 3.80
C LYS A 251 25.71 10.30 3.56
N GLY A 252 25.24 10.97 4.61
CA GLY A 252 24.43 12.18 4.47
C GLY A 252 23.04 11.97 3.86
N ILE A 253 22.55 10.72 3.77
CA ILE A 253 21.24 10.42 3.22
C ILE A 253 20.16 10.83 4.22
N SER A 254 19.09 11.48 3.71
CA SER A 254 17.94 11.91 4.50
C SER A 254 17.29 10.73 5.24
N PRO A 255 16.82 10.94 6.48
CA PRO A 255 16.06 9.92 7.23
C PRO A 255 14.65 9.65 6.63
N VAL A 256 14.23 10.42 5.64
CA VAL A 256 12.92 10.26 4.98
C VAL A 256 12.95 9.12 3.97
N ILE A 257 11.95 8.24 4.00
CA ILE A 257 11.77 7.21 2.98
C ILE A 257 11.19 7.86 1.72
N LEU A 258 12.07 8.28 0.81
CA LEU A 258 11.69 8.98 -0.42
C LEU A 258 11.20 8.06 -1.54
N SER A 259 11.46 6.77 -1.44
CA SER A 259 11.04 5.80 -2.46
C SER A 259 9.52 5.76 -2.59
N SER A 260 9.02 5.83 -3.82
CA SER A 260 7.60 5.65 -4.15
C SER A 260 7.10 4.21 -3.90
N ASP A 261 8.01 3.25 -3.73
CA ASP A 261 7.65 1.88 -3.36
C ASP A 261 7.10 1.78 -1.93
N CYS A 262 7.36 2.76 -1.08
CA CYS A 262 6.77 2.79 0.25
C CYS A 262 5.25 2.93 0.17
N THR A 263 4.55 2.00 0.81
CA THR A 263 3.08 1.98 0.85
C THR A 263 2.50 2.82 1.99
N ASN A 264 3.32 3.51 2.76
CA ASN A 264 2.93 4.26 3.97
C ASN A 264 2.01 3.43 4.90
N CYS A 265 2.32 2.15 5.08
CA CYS A 265 1.47 1.21 5.83
C CYS A 265 1.67 1.27 7.35
N GLY A 266 2.73 1.91 7.85
CA GLY A 266 3.04 2.05 9.28
C GLY A 266 3.58 0.80 9.98
N ARG A 267 3.81 -0.33 9.29
CA ARG A 267 4.32 -1.56 9.92
C ARG A 267 5.68 -1.38 10.59
N CYS A 268 6.58 -0.60 9.99
CA CYS A 268 7.87 -0.29 10.57
C CYS A 268 7.74 0.58 11.84
N ILE A 269 6.68 1.37 11.97
CA ILE A 269 6.37 2.16 13.16
C ILE A 269 5.83 1.24 14.26
N ASP A 270 4.88 0.35 13.93
CA ASP A 270 4.27 -0.57 14.89
C ASP A 270 5.30 -1.50 15.53
N ILE A 271 6.17 -2.13 14.70
CA ILE A 271 7.11 -3.16 15.14
C ILE A 271 8.33 -2.61 15.88
N CYS A 272 8.64 -1.32 15.77
CA CYS A 272 9.87 -0.76 16.33
C CYS A 272 9.71 -0.43 17.81
N ALA A 273 10.37 -1.18 18.70
CA ALA A 273 10.38 -0.94 20.15
C ALA A 273 11.02 0.40 20.54
N LYS A 274 11.91 0.96 19.69
CA LYS A 274 12.69 2.18 19.94
C LYS A 274 12.11 3.44 19.31
N ASP A 275 10.90 3.39 18.76
CA ASP A 275 10.22 4.53 18.10
C ASP A 275 11.10 5.26 17.06
N VAL A 276 11.89 4.50 16.30
CA VAL A 276 12.77 5.02 15.26
C VAL A 276 11.99 5.69 14.15
N PHE A 277 10.81 5.15 13.81
CA PHE A 277 10.01 5.60 12.68
C PHE A 277 8.78 6.39 13.10
N SER A 278 8.45 7.42 12.32
CA SER A 278 7.24 8.22 12.47
C SER A 278 6.71 8.68 11.11
N TYR A 279 5.45 9.09 11.03
CA TYR A 279 4.95 9.83 9.88
C TYR A 279 5.38 11.29 9.95
N GLY A 280 5.72 11.85 8.81
CA GLY A 280 6.10 13.25 8.70
C GLY A 280 6.05 13.76 7.26
N GLY A 281 6.30 15.04 7.08
CA GLY A 281 6.37 15.67 5.76
C GLY A 281 7.67 15.33 5.04
N ARG A 282 7.64 15.41 3.71
CA ARG A 282 8.84 15.26 2.86
C ARG A 282 9.91 16.33 3.15
N THR A 283 9.50 17.52 3.54
CA THR A 283 10.34 18.71 3.82
C THR A 283 10.97 18.71 5.21
N VAL A 284 10.51 17.87 6.14
CA VAL A 284 11.06 17.74 7.51
C VAL A 284 12.55 17.35 7.50
N SER A 285 13.04 16.80 6.40
CA SER A 285 14.46 16.45 6.23
C SER A 285 15.41 17.67 6.28
N GLU A 286 14.96 18.86 5.89
CA GLU A 286 15.79 20.06 5.90
C GLU A 286 15.87 20.68 7.29
N THR A 287 14.77 20.66 8.04
CA THR A 287 14.71 21.18 9.42
C THR A 287 15.56 20.34 10.39
N ILE A 288 15.65 19.03 10.18
CA ILE A 288 16.51 18.13 11.01
C ILE A 288 18.01 18.38 10.70
N ARG A 289 18.35 18.73 9.45
CA ARG A 289 19.72 19.09 9.06
C ARG A 289 20.18 20.43 9.65
N SER A 290 19.26 21.33 9.93
CA SER A 290 19.56 22.67 10.45
C SER A 290 19.50 22.79 11.98
N ASN A 291 19.14 21.72 12.71
CA ASN A 291 19.12 21.74 14.16
C ASN A 291 20.48 21.32 14.74
N PRO A 292 21.26 22.27 15.33
CA PRO A 292 22.61 22.03 15.83
C PRO A 292 22.65 21.03 17.02
N GLU A 293 21.56 20.87 17.76
CA GLU A 293 21.49 19.91 18.87
C GLU A 293 21.45 18.46 18.40
N VAL A 294 20.83 18.19 17.24
CA VAL A 294 20.78 16.86 16.63
C VAL A 294 22.15 16.48 16.06
N ILE A 295 22.88 17.47 15.53
CA ILE A 295 24.24 17.27 14.98
C ILE A 295 25.22 16.96 16.12
N LYS A 296 25.16 17.69 17.24
CA LYS A 296 26.04 17.46 18.41
C LYS A 296 25.82 16.08 19.06
N LYS A 297 24.60 15.56 19.11
CA LYS A 297 24.35 14.19 19.62
C LYS A 297 24.93 13.08 18.73
N GLN A 298 25.17 13.36 17.45
CA GLN A 298 25.78 12.40 16.52
C GLN A 298 27.31 12.37 16.61
N GLU A 299 27.96 13.46 17.02
CA GLU A 299 29.42 13.55 17.16
C GLU A 299 29.98 12.96 18.46
N VAL A 300 29.14 12.76 19.49
CA VAL A 300 29.55 12.24 20.82
C VAL A 300 29.60 10.71 20.83
N HIS A 301 29.19 10.01 19.77
CA HIS A 301 29.18 8.54 19.66
C HIS A 301 30.08 8.00 18.52
N ILE A 302 31.18 8.71 18.18
CA ILE A 302 32.26 8.18 17.32
C ILE A 302 33.46 7.80 18.18
#